data_91c6c09c54c437f170977c839dc83bb2
#
_entry.id   91c6c09c54c437f170977c839dc83bb2
#
_cell.length_a   1.000
_cell.length_b   1.000
_cell.length_c   1.000
_cell.angle_alpha   90.00
_cell.angle_beta   90.00
_cell.angle_gamma   90.00
#
_symmetry.space_group_name_H-M   'P 1'
#
loop_
_entity.id
_entity.type
_entity.pdbx_description
1 polymer ?
#
loop_
_entity_poly.entity_id
_entity_poly.type
_entity_poly.pdbx_seq_one_letter_code
_entity_poly.pdbx_strand_id
1 'polypeptide(L)'
;LAFFAVFKISGGDITHAIPDNTGYITEGQLFLRNDSDTGKVIVDPFRSLSRLKQLVIGKKTREDHPQVMNAAVRLYADAANAKTKLENGFDLSDYDERALKFAYDYSEKLLAIDVNIEITQMLDTAWELFAKYFSKEEVAIKSELVEKYWPKTE
;
A
#
# COMPACT_ATOMS: atom_id res chain seq x y z
N LEU A 1 -25.71 7.60 -1.06
CA LEU A 1 -25.88 6.27 -0.50
C LEU A 1 -24.77 5.35 -1.00
N ALA A 2 -24.00 4.72 -0.12
CA ALA A 2 -23.01 3.70 -0.47
C ALA A 2 -23.53 2.32 -0.03
N PHE A 3 -23.31 1.31 -0.85
CA PHE A 3 -23.62 -0.08 -0.54
C PHE A 3 -22.35 -0.91 -0.51
N PHE A 4 -22.12 -1.63 0.60
CA PHE A 4 -21.00 -2.54 0.78
C PHE A 4 -21.53 -3.97 0.93
N ALA A 5 -21.13 -4.84 0.00
CA ALA A 5 -21.36 -6.28 0.11
C ALA A 5 -20.09 -6.96 0.60
N VAL A 6 -20.20 -7.84 1.58
CA VAL A 6 -19.08 -8.59 2.15
C VAL A 6 -19.21 -10.06 1.79
N PHE A 7 -18.15 -10.65 1.24
CA PHE A 7 -18.09 -12.06 0.87
C PHE A 7 -16.94 -12.77 1.60
N LYS A 8 -17.22 -13.95 2.11
CA LYS A 8 -16.17 -14.86 2.58
C LYS A 8 -15.69 -15.69 1.39
N ILE A 9 -14.39 -15.59 1.09
CA ILE A 9 -13.76 -16.34 0.01
C ILE A 9 -13.05 -17.55 0.60
N SER A 10 -13.45 -18.74 0.17
CA SER A 10 -12.83 -20.00 0.60
C SER A 10 -11.51 -20.21 -0.18
N GLY A 11 -10.41 -20.48 0.53
CA GLY A 11 -9.10 -20.72 -0.11
C GLY A 11 -8.47 -19.51 -0.81
N GLY A 12 -9.03 -18.30 -0.67
CA GLY A 12 -8.51 -17.09 -1.32
C GLY A 12 -8.76 -17.02 -2.83
N ASP A 13 -9.64 -17.87 -3.37
CA ASP A 13 -9.98 -17.91 -4.79
C ASP A 13 -10.97 -16.79 -5.15
N ILE A 14 -10.44 -15.70 -5.71
CA ILE A 14 -11.22 -14.55 -6.21
C ILE A 14 -11.82 -14.78 -7.59
N THR A 15 -11.48 -15.89 -8.26
CA THR A 15 -12.00 -16.22 -9.59
C THR A 15 -13.36 -16.93 -9.52
N HIS A 16 -13.85 -17.23 -8.32
CA HIS A 16 -15.20 -17.74 -8.13
C HIS A 16 -16.25 -16.75 -8.69
N ALA A 17 -17.28 -17.27 -9.34
CA ALA A 17 -18.26 -16.49 -10.10
C ALA A 17 -18.88 -15.31 -9.33
N ILE A 18 -19.09 -15.40 -8.01
CA ILE A 18 -19.69 -14.33 -7.21
C ILE A 18 -18.72 -13.16 -7.01
N PRO A 19 -17.49 -13.33 -6.46
CA PRO A 19 -16.54 -12.23 -6.32
C PRO A 19 -16.16 -11.62 -7.66
N ASP A 20 -15.95 -12.44 -8.69
CA ASP A 20 -15.56 -11.97 -10.03
C ASP A 20 -16.66 -11.08 -10.64
N ASN A 21 -17.90 -11.56 -10.71
CA ASN A 21 -19.01 -10.77 -11.22
C ASN A 21 -19.26 -9.51 -10.38
N THR A 22 -19.12 -9.58 -9.06
CA THR A 22 -19.27 -8.40 -8.20
C THR A 22 -18.21 -7.37 -8.49
N GLY A 23 -16.97 -7.79 -8.80
CA GLY A 23 -15.89 -6.91 -9.23
C GLY A 23 -16.22 -6.14 -10.51
N TYR A 24 -17.00 -6.71 -11.44
CA TYR A 24 -17.41 -6.02 -12.67
C TYR A 24 -18.52 -4.98 -12.48
N ILE A 25 -19.43 -5.20 -11.55
CA ILE A 25 -20.62 -4.36 -11.36
C ILE A 25 -20.44 -3.27 -10.29
N THR A 26 -19.38 -3.33 -9.50
CA THR A 26 -19.09 -2.36 -8.42
C THR A 26 -18.00 -1.38 -8.82
N GLU A 27 -17.97 -0.21 -8.19
CA GLU A 27 -16.94 0.82 -8.40
C GLU A 27 -15.62 0.50 -7.71
N GLY A 28 -15.60 -0.46 -6.80
CA GLY A 28 -14.40 -0.89 -6.11
C GLY A 28 -14.57 -2.22 -5.42
N GLN A 29 -13.45 -2.88 -5.17
CA GLN A 29 -13.38 -4.14 -4.47
C GLN A 29 -12.16 -4.11 -3.53
N LEU A 30 -12.38 -4.31 -2.25
CA LEU A 30 -11.32 -4.41 -1.24
C LEU A 30 -11.12 -5.87 -0.89
N PHE A 31 -9.91 -6.36 -1.10
CA PHE A 31 -9.50 -7.70 -0.72
C PHE A 31 -8.80 -7.65 0.63
N LEU A 32 -9.34 -8.37 1.60
CA LEU A 32 -8.77 -8.46 2.96
C LEU A 32 -8.02 -9.78 3.11
N ARG A 33 -6.85 -9.72 3.73
CA ARG A 33 -6.06 -10.91 4.08
C ARG A 33 -5.46 -10.81 5.48
N ASN A 34 -5.20 -11.95 6.08
CA ASN A 34 -4.35 -12.00 7.26
C ASN A 34 -2.90 -11.76 6.83
N ASP A 35 -2.24 -10.86 7.50
CA ASP A 35 -0.82 -10.61 7.32
C ASP A 35 -0.02 -11.39 8.34
N SER A 36 0.84 -12.30 7.87
CA SER A 36 1.64 -13.17 8.74
C SER A 36 2.69 -12.42 9.55
N ASP A 37 3.14 -11.29 9.04
CA ASP A 37 4.25 -10.54 9.62
C ASP A 37 3.77 -9.63 10.77
N THR A 38 2.62 -8.99 10.60
CA THR A 38 2.02 -8.12 11.62
C THR A 38 0.98 -8.83 12.50
N GLY A 39 0.49 -9.98 12.07
CA GLY A 39 -0.63 -10.71 12.72
C GLY A 39 -1.98 -10.02 12.58
N LYS A 40 -2.08 -8.95 11.80
CA LYS A 40 -3.30 -8.15 11.57
C LYS A 40 -4.03 -8.55 10.28
N VAL A 41 -5.31 -8.19 10.20
CA VAL A 41 -6.03 -8.19 8.94
C VAL A 41 -5.72 -6.89 8.22
N ILE A 42 -5.26 -6.98 6.98
CA ILE A 42 -4.91 -5.83 6.15
C ILE A 42 -5.69 -5.80 4.84
N VAL A 43 -5.80 -4.62 4.25
CA VAL A 43 -6.24 -4.45 2.86
C VAL A 43 -5.07 -4.81 1.94
N ASP A 44 -5.25 -5.80 1.06
CA ASP A 44 -4.24 -6.19 0.08
C ASP A 44 -4.19 -5.15 -1.05
N PRO A 45 -3.11 -4.38 -1.19
CA PRO A 45 -3.03 -3.31 -2.19
C PRO A 45 -2.92 -3.80 -3.63
N PHE A 46 -2.49 -5.06 -3.84
CA PHE A 46 -2.33 -5.63 -5.18
C PHE A 46 -3.61 -6.27 -5.71
N ARG A 47 -4.44 -6.80 -4.81
CA ARG A 47 -5.70 -7.48 -5.17
C ARG A 47 -6.91 -6.57 -5.08
N SER A 48 -6.77 -5.42 -4.42
CA SER A 48 -7.84 -4.43 -4.29
C SER A 48 -7.94 -3.54 -5.52
N LEU A 49 -9.16 -3.15 -5.87
CA LEU A 49 -9.45 -2.32 -7.03
C LEU A 49 -10.32 -1.12 -6.64
N SER A 50 -9.99 0.04 -7.17
CA SER A 50 -10.87 1.22 -7.18
C SER A 50 -10.90 1.82 -8.58
N ARG A 51 -12.06 1.85 -9.22
CA ARG A 51 -12.26 2.43 -10.56
C ARG A 51 -12.28 3.94 -10.53
N LEU A 52 -12.77 4.51 -9.43
CA LEU A 52 -12.95 5.95 -9.28
C LEU A 52 -11.69 6.69 -8.80
N LYS A 53 -10.61 5.96 -8.47
CA LYS A 53 -9.38 6.57 -7.93
C LYS A 53 -8.85 7.72 -8.79
N GLN A 54 -8.89 7.61 -10.10
CA GLN A 54 -8.39 8.65 -11.03
C GLN A 54 -9.22 9.93 -11.03
N LEU A 55 -10.46 9.89 -10.55
CA LEU A 55 -11.33 11.06 -10.42
C LEU A 55 -11.05 11.85 -9.14
N VAL A 56 -10.37 11.25 -8.17
CA VAL A 56 -10.18 11.77 -6.82
C VAL A 56 -8.72 12.06 -6.54
N ILE A 57 -7.82 11.11 -6.85
CA ILE A 57 -6.39 11.18 -6.50
C ILE A 57 -5.72 12.35 -7.21
N GLY A 58 -5.12 13.26 -6.44
CA GLY A 58 -4.44 14.46 -6.94
C GLY A 58 -5.36 15.56 -7.50
N LYS A 59 -6.69 15.35 -7.47
CA LYS A 59 -7.67 16.36 -7.91
C LYS A 59 -8.52 16.88 -6.76
N LYS A 60 -8.96 16.00 -5.88
CA LYS A 60 -9.72 16.30 -4.66
C LYS A 60 -8.90 16.03 -3.41
N THR A 61 -7.76 15.39 -3.56
CA THR A 61 -6.77 15.12 -2.52
C THR A 61 -5.51 15.92 -2.80
N ARG A 62 -4.56 15.90 -1.86
CA ARG A 62 -3.28 16.60 -1.97
C ARG A 62 -2.53 16.20 -3.26
N GLU A 63 -1.81 17.12 -3.86
CA GLU A 63 -1.16 16.98 -5.17
C GLU A 63 -0.12 15.84 -5.24
N ASP A 64 0.53 15.53 -4.11
CA ASP A 64 1.54 14.47 -4.01
C ASP A 64 0.93 13.06 -3.96
N HIS A 65 -0.38 12.94 -3.66
CA HIS A 65 -1.05 11.65 -3.49
C HIS A 65 -0.78 10.63 -4.62
N PRO A 66 -0.85 11.01 -5.93
CA PRO A 66 -0.59 10.05 -7.00
C PRO A 66 0.82 9.46 -6.95
N GLN A 67 1.83 10.29 -6.62
CA GLN A 67 3.21 9.85 -6.59
C GLN A 67 3.55 9.09 -5.32
N VAL A 68 3.02 9.52 -4.17
CA VAL A 68 3.13 8.77 -2.91
C VAL A 68 2.54 7.37 -3.05
N MET A 69 1.34 7.26 -3.63
CA MET A 69 0.70 5.97 -3.85
C MET A 69 1.55 5.07 -4.78
N ASN A 70 2.05 5.59 -5.89
CA ASN A 70 2.86 4.82 -6.83
C ASN A 70 4.19 4.37 -6.20
N ALA A 71 4.85 5.24 -5.45
CA ALA A 71 6.08 4.90 -4.73
C ALA A 71 5.81 3.82 -3.66
N ALA A 72 4.75 3.97 -2.87
CA ALA A 72 4.38 3.00 -1.85
C ALA A 72 4.10 1.61 -2.44
N VAL A 73 3.32 1.53 -3.52
CA VAL A 73 3.01 0.25 -4.18
C VAL A 73 4.28 -0.40 -4.73
N ARG A 74 5.17 0.37 -5.35
CA ARG A 74 6.44 -0.15 -5.86
C ARG A 74 7.34 -0.67 -4.73
N LEU A 75 7.56 0.12 -3.69
CA LEU A 75 8.40 -0.28 -2.55
C LEU A 75 7.81 -1.48 -1.80
N TYR A 76 6.50 -1.57 -1.72
CA TYR A 76 5.83 -2.74 -1.14
C TYR A 76 5.98 -3.99 -2.02
N ALA A 77 6.01 -3.84 -3.35
CA ALA A 77 6.31 -4.93 -4.28
C ALA A 77 7.78 -5.37 -4.17
N ASP A 78 8.71 -4.44 -3.99
CA ASP A 78 10.13 -4.75 -3.76
C ASP A 78 10.30 -5.58 -2.47
N ALA A 79 9.57 -5.24 -1.42
CA ALA A 79 9.55 -6.03 -0.19
C ALA A 79 8.99 -7.45 -0.40
N ALA A 80 7.94 -7.61 -1.20
CA ALA A 80 7.40 -8.93 -1.54
C ALA A 80 8.43 -9.78 -2.29
N ASN A 81 9.18 -9.16 -3.22
CA ASN A 81 10.28 -9.82 -3.91
C ASN A 81 11.43 -10.19 -2.94
N ALA A 82 11.79 -9.31 -2.00
CA ALA A 82 12.79 -9.59 -0.98
C ALA A 82 12.37 -10.78 -0.09
N LYS A 83 11.09 -10.84 0.29
CA LYS A 83 10.53 -11.98 1.06
C LYS A 83 10.67 -13.29 0.28
N THR A 84 10.36 -13.28 -1.01
CA THR A 84 10.52 -14.46 -1.89
C THR A 84 11.98 -14.88 -2.00
N LYS A 85 12.94 -13.94 -2.09
CA LYS A 85 14.38 -14.24 -2.06
C LYS A 85 14.76 -14.96 -0.76
N LEU A 86 14.33 -14.42 0.38
CA LEU A 86 14.60 -15.01 1.69
C LEU A 86 14.05 -16.41 1.82
N GLU A 87 12.80 -16.64 1.40
CA GLU A 87 12.14 -17.95 1.41
C GLU A 87 12.86 -19.00 0.54
N ASN A 88 13.51 -18.54 -0.54
CA ASN A 88 14.32 -19.38 -1.43
C ASN A 88 15.79 -19.52 -0.98
N GLY A 89 16.16 -18.99 0.19
CA GLY A 89 17.48 -19.12 0.77
C GLY A 89 18.56 -18.24 0.14
N PHE A 90 18.17 -17.15 -0.54
CA PHE A 90 19.11 -16.15 -1.06
C PHE A 90 19.45 -15.11 0.01
N ASP A 91 20.67 -14.60 -0.06
CA ASP A 91 21.08 -13.48 0.78
C ASP A 91 20.35 -12.20 0.38
N LEU A 92 19.99 -11.40 1.37
CA LEU A 92 19.33 -10.12 1.17
C LEU A 92 20.37 -9.00 1.07
N SER A 93 20.13 -8.05 0.17
CA SER A 93 20.86 -6.78 0.16
C SER A 93 20.36 -5.87 1.29
N ASP A 94 21.15 -4.85 1.63
CA ASP A 94 20.74 -3.80 2.59
C ASP A 94 19.41 -3.14 2.17
N TYR A 95 19.21 -2.94 0.87
CA TYR A 95 17.94 -2.44 0.33
C TYR A 95 16.78 -3.42 0.59
N ASP A 96 16.98 -4.72 0.34
CA ASP A 96 15.95 -5.74 0.58
C ASP A 96 15.53 -5.78 2.06
N GLU A 97 16.50 -5.69 2.99
CA GLU A 97 16.20 -5.65 4.43
C GLU A 97 15.39 -4.40 4.82
N ARG A 98 15.77 -3.23 4.27
CA ARG A 98 15.02 -1.98 4.52
C ARG A 98 13.61 -2.04 3.93
N ALA A 99 13.45 -2.62 2.75
CA ALA A 99 12.16 -2.82 2.11
C ALA A 99 11.24 -3.73 2.94
N LEU A 100 11.77 -4.82 3.53
CA LEU A 100 10.99 -5.68 4.44
C LEU A 100 10.51 -4.93 5.69
N LYS A 101 11.40 -4.15 6.32
CA LYS A 101 11.04 -3.33 7.49
C LYS A 101 10.01 -2.25 7.13
N PHE A 102 10.16 -1.63 5.97
CA PHE A 102 9.17 -0.69 5.43
C PHE A 102 7.81 -1.35 5.26
N ALA A 103 7.75 -2.52 4.62
CA ALA A 103 6.48 -3.21 4.37
C ALA A 103 5.77 -3.60 5.66
N TYR A 104 6.52 -4.00 6.70
CA TYR A 104 5.97 -4.28 8.03
C TYR A 104 5.29 -3.03 8.62
N ASP A 105 6.02 -1.92 8.73
CA ASP A 105 5.50 -0.67 9.29
C ASP A 105 4.34 -0.10 8.43
N TYR A 106 4.44 -0.22 7.11
CA TYR A 106 3.40 0.22 6.17
C TYR A 106 2.11 -0.58 6.33
N SER A 107 2.23 -1.91 6.47
CA SER A 107 1.09 -2.79 6.72
C SER A 107 0.42 -2.46 8.04
N GLU A 108 1.20 -2.25 9.10
CA GLU A 108 0.68 -1.96 10.44
C GLU A 108 0.01 -0.58 10.53
N LYS A 109 0.63 0.44 9.94
CA LYS A 109 0.19 1.84 10.12
C LYS A 109 -0.81 2.32 9.10
N LEU A 110 -0.85 1.72 7.89
CA LEU A 110 -1.67 2.23 6.78
C LEU A 110 -2.61 1.20 6.16
N LEU A 111 -2.27 -0.10 6.17
CA LEU A 111 -3.09 -1.12 5.53
C LEU A 111 -3.98 -1.90 6.50
N ALA A 112 -3.71 -1.88 7.79
CA ALA A 112 -4.50 -2.59 8.77
C ALA A 112 -5.93 -2.01 8.87
N ILE A 113 -6.92 -2.90 8.98
CA ILE A 113 -8.35 -2.51 8.98
C ILE A 113 -8.77 -1.72 10.22
N ASP A 114 -7.97 -1.73 11.26
CA ASP A 114 -8.17 -0.95 12.49
C ASP A 114 -7.60 0.48 12.40
N VAL A 115 -6.92 0.83 11.31
CA VAL A 115 -6.40 2.17 11.06
C VAL A 115 -7.54 3.09 10.64
N ASN A 116 -7.70 4.19 11.37
CA ASN A 116 -8.69 5.23 11.09
C ASN A 116 -8.03 6.62 11.16
N ILE A 117 -7.49 7.07 10.04
CA ILE A 117 -6.80 8.35 9.89
C ILE A 117 -7.30 9.10 8.65
N GLU A 118 -7.19 10.42 8.69
CA GLU A 118 -7.52 11.28 7.55
C GLU A 118 -6.52 11.10 6.40
N ILE A 119 -6.97 11.34 5.17
CA ILE A 119 -6.15 11.15 3.96
C ILE A 119 -4.84 11.98 3.98
N THR A 120 -4.88 13.18 4.52
CA THR A 120 -3.68 14.02 4.66
C THR A 120 -2.68 13.42 5.64
N GLN A 121 -3.15 12.94 6.78
CA GLN A 121 -2.33 12.26 7.78
C GLN A 121 -1.75 10.95 7.22
N MET A 122 -2.53 10.21 6.43
CA MET A 122 -2.03 9.01 5.72
C MET A 122 -0.85 9.35 4.79
N LEU A 123 -0.96 10.45 4.03
CA LEU A 123 0.11 10.90 3.14
C LEU A 123 1.37 11.32 3.93
N ASP A 124 1.19 12.02 5.05
CA ASP A 124 2.31 12.44 5.91
C ASP A 124 3.00 11.21 6.53
N THR A 125 2.23 10.25 7.04
CA THR A 125 2.78 8.98 7.55
C THR A 125 3.53 8.20 6.47
N ALA A 126 3.05 8.20 5.21
CA ALA A 126 3.77 7.58 4.10
C ALA A 126 5.12 8.27 3.83
N TRP A 127 5.17 9.61 3.86
CA TRP A 127 6.43 10.36 3.73
C TRP A 127 7.41 10.06 4.87
N GLU A 128 6.94 9.97 6.11
CA GLU A 128 7.75 9.58 7.27
C GLU A 128 8.34 8.17 7.08
N LEU A 129 7.54 7.21 6.61
CA LEU A 129 8.02 5.86 6.34
C LEU A 129 9.04 5.82 5.21
N PHE A 130 8.85 6.60 4.14
CA PHE A 130 9.85 6.73 3.08
C PHE A 130 11.17 7.26 3.63
N ALA A 131 11.13 8.37 4.37
CA ALA A 131 12.33 8.98 4.94
C ALA A 131 13.05 8.08 5.97
N LYS A 132 12.30 7.23 6.68
CA LYS A 132 12.86 6.30 7.66
C LYS A 132 13.67 5.17 7.01
N TYR A 133 13.26 4.70 5.84
CA TYR A 133 13.81 3.48 5.24
C TYR A 133 14.57 3.70 3.94
N PHE A 134 14.35 4.81 3.24
CA PHE A 134 14.89 5.05 1.91
C PHE A 134 15.50 6.43 1.76
N SER A 135 16.40 6.57 0.80
CA SER A 135 16.88 7.87 0.36
C SER A 135 15.85 8.56 -0.57
N LYS A 136 16.03 9.87 -0.80
CA LYS A 136 15.17 10.64 -1.70
C LYS A 136 15.17 10.09 -3.13
N GLU A 137 16.32 9.58 -3.57
CA GLU A 137 16.53 9.01 -4.89
C GLU A 137 15.81 7.67 -5.04
N GLU A 138 15.82 6.83 -3.99
CA GLU A 138 15.21 5.52 -3.98
C GLU A 138 13.68 5.57 -4.04
N VAL A 139 13.05 6.60 -3.49
CA VAL A 139 11.58 6.76 -3.59
C VAL A 139 11.11 7.17 -4.97
N ALA A 140 11.99 7.69 -5.83
CA ALA A 140 11.71 8.07 -7.23
C ALA A 140 10.45 8.93 -7.40
N ILE A 141 10.25 9.89 -6.51
CA ILE A 141 9.21 10.93 -6.56
C ILE A 141 9.84 12.21 -7.12
N LYS A 142 9.06 13.04 -7.80
CA LYS A 142 9.52 14.32 -8.34
C LYS A 142 10.17 15.18 -7.26
N SER A 143 11.32 15.80 -7.60
CA SER A 143 12.11 16.60 -6.66
C SER A 143 11.31 17.73 -6.00
N GLU A 144 10.44 18.42 -6.75
CA GLU A 144 9.56 19.48 -6.23
C GLU A 144 8.68 19.01 -5.06
N LEU A 145 8.14 17.78 -5.14
CA LEU A 145 7.32 17.19 -4.08
C LEU A 145 8.19 16.70 -2.92
N VAL A 146 9.36 16.15 -3.22
CA VAL A 146 10.33 15.75 -2.20
C VAL A 146 10.78 16.97 -1.40
N GLU A 147 11.12 18.09 -2.03
CA GLU A 147 11.51 19.33 -1.33
C GLU A 147 10.40 19.87 -0.44
N LYS A 148 9.14 19.71 -0.86
CA LYS A 148 7.97 20.24 -0.17
C LYS A 148 7.51 19.37 0.99
N TYR A 149 7.52 18.06 0.84
CA TYR A 149 6.88 17.12 1.76
C TYR A 149 7.83 16.18 2.50
N TRP A 150 9.11 16.10 2.10
CA TRP A 150 10.07 15.27 2.81
C TRP A 150 10.22 15.75 4.25
N PRO A 151 10.14 14.87 5.25
CA PRO A 151 10.31 15.24 6.64
C PRO A 151 11.65 15.95 6.85
N LYS A 152 11.60 17.11 7.48
CA LYS A 152 12.82 17.82 7.88
C LYS A 152 13.39 17.08 9.07
N THR A 153 14.62 16.64 8.96
CA THR A 153 15.38 16.12 10.11
C THR A 153 15.58 17.30 11.07
N GLU A 154 15.02 17.22 12.28
CA GLU A 154 15.37 18.09 13.40
C GLU A 154 16.79 17.83 13.87
#